data_2b67fec97a68ee367d46d1b4cf8dd1d5
#
_entry.id   2b67fec97a68ee367d46d1b4cf8dd1d5
#
_cell.length_a   1.000
_cell.length_b   1.000
_cell.length_c   1.000
_cell.angle_alpha   90.00
_cell.angle_beta   90.00
_cell.angle_gamma   90.00
#
_symmetry.space_group_name_H-M   'P 1'
#
loop_
_entity.id
_entity.type
_entity.pdbx_description
1 polymer ?
#
loop_
_entity_poly.entity_id
_entity_poly.type
_entity_poly.pdbx_seq_one_letter_code
_entity_poly.pdbx_strand_id
1 'polypeptide(L)'
;RLISATEIGAQLETHLPAEKFPTLRARRLAYPNLRKLTDVHAGSHGWRLVLDSDMLFFRRPDALLAWLDAPARPLHMADVKDAYGYSPALLRTLAAQPVPSRLNVGVCGLQSDSIDWSRLETWNRRLIEAEGTSYFEEQALVALLLAGRDAECLPAADYLLMPGNDE
;
A
#
# COMPACT_ATOMS: atom_id res chain seq x y z
N ARG A 1 -14.09 13.53 -8.63
CA ARG A 1 -14.30 12.89 -9.94
C ARG A 1 -14.39 11.39 -9.75
N LEU A 2 -15.39 10.75 -10.32
CA LEU A 2 -15.46 9.29 -10.44
C LEU A 2 -14.66 8.85 -11.67
N ILE A 3 -13.86 7.80 -11.51
CA ILE A 3 -13.09 7.17 -12.59
C ILE A 3 -13.79 5.86 -12.92
N SER A 4 -14.15 5.66 -14.17
CA SER A 4 -14.85 4.45 -14.62
C SER A 4 -13.90 3.24 -14.70
N ALA A 5 -14.45 2.04 -14.64
CA ALA A 5 -13.68 0.79 -14.84
C ALA A 5 -12.98 0.75 -16.21
N THR A 6 -13.59 1.35 -17.25
CA THR A 6 -13.01 1.45 -18.60
C THR A 6 -11.79 2.37 -18.60
N GLU A 7 -11.85 3.53 -17.93
CA GLU A 7 -10.72 4.46 -17.80
C GLU A 7 -9.55 3.80 -17.05
N ILE A 8 -9.85 3.09 -15.93
CA ILE A 8 -8.84 2.34 -15.18
C ILE A 8 -8.24 1.23 -16.07
N GLY A 9 -9.05 0.50 -16.82
CA GLY A 9 -8.59 -0.53 -17.75
C GLY A 9 -7.59 0.03 -18.77
N ALA A 10 -7.92 1.12 -19.44
CA ALA A 10 -7.05 1.78 -20.42
C ALA A 10 -5.74 2.29 -19.78
N GLN A 11 -5.83 2.87 -18.58
CA GLN A 11 -4.66 3.31 -17.81
C GLN A 11 -3.71 2.15 -17.50
N LEU A 12 -4.26 1.01 -17.07
CA LEU A 12 -3.47 -0.19 -16.75
C LEU A 12 -2.84 -0.82 -18.00
N GLU A 13 -3.54 -0.86 -19.13
CA GLU A 13 -2.94 -1.36 -20.40
C GLU A 13 -1.74 -0.50 -20.82
N THR A 14 -1.80 0.81 -20.57
CA THR A 14 -0.73 1.73 -20.93
C THR A 14 0.47 1.66 -19.97
N HIS A 15 0.21 1.66 -18.65
CA HIS A 15 1.24 1.87 -17.64
C HIS A 15 1.65 0.59 -16.89
N LEU A 16 0.79 -0.44 -16.89
CA LEU A 16 1.00 -1.72 -16.24
C LEU A 16 0.56 -2.88 -17.15
N PRO A 17 1.05 -2.97 -18.42
CA PRO A 17 0.59 -3.98 -19.37
C PRO A 17 0.82 -5.41 -18.87
N ALA A 18 -0.13 -6.31 -19.14
CA ALA A 18 -0.14 -7.67 -18.60
C ALA A 18 1.06 -8.51 -19.03
N GLU A 19 1.60 -8.27 -20.24
CA GLU A 19 2.79 -8.97 -20.73
C GLU A 19 4.04 -8.68 -19.90
N LYS A 20 4.12 -7.46 -19.33
CA LYS A 20 5.26 -7.01 -18.52
C LYS A 20 5.04 -7.25 -17.03
N PHE A 21 3.79 -7.20 -16.58
CA PHE A 21 3.40 -7.27 -15.17
C PHE A 21 2.31 -8.33 -14.93
N PRO A 22 2.57 -9.60 -15.33
CA PRO A 22 1.55 -10.66 -15.31
C PRO A 22 1.05 -10.98 -13.89
N THR A 23 1.94 -10.99 -12.90
CA THR A 23 1.57 -11.34 -11.52
C THR A 23 0.72 -10.26 -10.88
N LEU A 24 1.13 -8.98 -10.97
CA LEU A 24 0.35 -7.85 -10.46
C LEU A 24 -1.03 -7.78 -11.12
N ARG A 25 -1.11 -7.97 -12.45
CA ARG A 25 -2.38 -7.93 -13.18
C ARG A 25 -3.30 -9.09 -12.80
N ALA A 26 -2.78 -10.32 -12.66
CA ALA A 26 -3.56 -11.46 -12.22
C ALA A 26 -4.04 -11.29 -10.77
N ARG A 27 -3.14 -10.86 -9.88
CA ARG A 27 -3.48 -10.63 -8.46
C ARG A 27 -4.47 -9.49 -8.26
N ARG A 28 -4.36 -8.41 -9.01
CA ARG A 28 -5.35 -7.33 -9.01
C ARG A 28 -6.77 -7.82 -9.26
N LEU A 29 -6.94 -8.83 -10.11
CA LEU A 29 -8.26 -9.42 -10.39
C LEU A 29 -8.73 -10.34 -9.25
N ALA A 30 -7.84 -11.17 -8.72
CA ALA A 30 -8.14 -12.16 -7.69
C ALA A 30 -8.19 -11.57 -6.26
N TYR A 31 -7.49 -10.46 -6.02
CA TYR A 31 -7.36 -9.82 -4.71
C TYR A 31 -7.64 -8.32 -4.82
N PRO A 32 -8.89 -7.87 -4.56
CA PRO A 32 -9.32 -6.49 -4.79
C PRO A 32 -8.54 -5.42 -4.03
N ASN A 33 -7.99 -5.73 -2.85
CA ASN A 33 -7.21 -4.75 -2.08
C ASN A 33 -5.98 -4.27 -2.84
N LEU A 34 -5.39 -5.10 -3.71
CA LEU A 34 -4.26 -4.68 -4.54
C LEU A 34 -4.60 -3.52 -5.50
N ARG A 35 -5.89 -3.28 -5.77
CA ARG A 35 -6.35 -2.15 -6.60
C ARG A 35 -6.03 -0.80 -5.96
N LYS A 36 -5.95 -0.73 -4.64
CA LYS A 36 -5.53 0.48 -3.94
C LYS A 36 -4.13 0.92 -4.37
N LEU A 37 -3.26 -0.04 -4.64
CA LEU A 37 -1.92 0.23 -5.17
C LEU A 37 -1.93 0.38 -6.69
N THR A 38 -2.47 -0.58 -7.44
CA THR A 38 -2.39 -0.60 -8.91
C THR A 38 -3.24 0.48 -9.57
N ASP A 39 -4.54 0.56 -9.22
CA ASP A 39 -5.50 1.42 -9.93
C ASP A 39 -5.35 2.90 -9.58
N VAL A 40 -4.85 3.19 -8.37
CA VAL A 40 -4.63 4.56 -7.93
C VAL A 40 -3.32 5.12 -8.46
N HIS A 41 -2.28 4.30 -8.54
CA HIS A 41 -0.92 4.81 -8.78
C HIS A 41 -0.39 4.57 -10.20
N ALA A 42 -0.81 3.52 -10.92
CA ALA A 42 -0.33 3.27 -12.27
C ALA A 42 -0.73 4.42 -13.22
N GLY A 43 0.25 5.09 -13.82
CA GLY A 43 0.03 6.26 -14.67
C GLY A 43 -0.40 7.54 -13.95
N SER A 44 -0.41 7.55 -12.62
CA SER A 44 -0.62 8.75 -11.82
C SER A 44 0.71 9.43 -11.48
N HIS A 45 0.65 10.74 -11.20
CA HIS A 45 1.80 11.56 -10.82
C HIS A 45 1.59 12.22 -9.48
N GLY A 46 2.69 12.53 -8.77
CA GLY A 46 2.70 13.19 -7.50
C GLY A 46 2.14 12.31 -6.36
N TRP A 47 1.77 12.97 -5.28
CA TRP A 47 1.27 12.31 -4.08
C TRP A 47 -0.18 11.86 -4.25
N ARG A 48 -0.47 10.66 -3.79
CA ARG A 48 -1.82 10.11 -3.71
C ARG A 48 -2.05 9.56 -2.32
N LEU A 49 -3.22 9.89 -1.76
CA LEU A 49 -3.70 9.34 -0.51
C LEU A 49 -4.79 8.31 -0.81
N VAL A 50 -4.66 7.14 -0.23
CA VAL A 50 -5.69 6.09 -0.24
C VAL A 50 -6.22 5.93 1.16
N LEU A 51 -7.53 5.84 1.29
CA LEU A 51 -8.26 5.55 2.52
C LEU A 51 -9.10 4.31 2.33
N ASP A 52 -9.12 3.43 3.31
CA ASP A 52 -10.06 2.31 3.34
C ASP A 52 -11.48 2.84 3.52
N SER A 53 -12.45 2.21 2.87
CA SER A 53 -13.84 2.69 2.83
C SER A 53 -14.61 2.51 4.15
N ASP A 54 -14.04 1.78 5.09
CA ASP A 54 -14.58 1.52 6.44
C ASP A 54 -13.99 2.44 7.52
N MET A 55 -13.26 3.47 7.12
CA MET A 55 -12.72 4.48 8.04
C MET A 55 -13.81 5.42 8.55
N LEU A 56 -13.84 5.65 9.84
CA LEU A 56 -14.75 6.59 10.51
C LEU A 56 -13.95 7.71 11.19
N PHE A 57 -14.36 8.95 10.94
CA PHE A 57 -13.76 10.13 11.54
C PHE A 57 -14.71 10.71 12.59
N PHE A 58 -14.35 10.58 13.87
CA PHE A 58 -15.14 11.14 15.00
C PHE A 58 -14.73 12.56 15.35
N ARG A 59 -13.63 13.05 14.79
CA ARG A 59 -13.12 14.41 14.91
C ARG A 59 -12.35 14.78 13.65
N ARG A 60 -11.99 16.05 13.53
CA ARG A 60 -11.15 16.52 12.43
C ARG A 60 -9.80 15.80 12.45
N PRO A 61 -9.37 15.20 11.33
CA PRO A 61 -8.13 14.44 11.25
C PRO A 61 -6.94 15.39 10.94
N ASP A 62 -6.52 16.21 11.91
CA ASP A 62 -5.58 17.31 11.67
C ASP A 62 -4.23 16.83 11.11
N ALA A 63 -3.67 15.72 11.60
CA ALA A 63 -2.41 15.17 11.09
C ALA A 63 -2.52 14.78 9.61
N LEU A 64 -3.63 14.14 9.23
CA LEU A 64 -3.89 13.77 7.83
C LEU A 64 -4.06 15.00 6.93
N LEU A 65 -4.78 16.01 7.41
CA LEU A 65 -4.98 17.25 6.67
C LEU A 65 -3.65 18.02 6.50
N ALA A 66 -2.82 18.07 7.53
CA ALA A 66 -1.50 18.68 7.46
C ALA A 66 -0.61 17.98 6.42
N TRP A 67 -0.65 16.64 6.37
CA TRP A 67 0.07 15.90 5.32
C TRP A 67 -0.47 16.20 3.92
N LEU A 68 -1.79 16.31 3.74
CA LEU A 68 -2.40 16.65 2.45
C LEU A 68 -2.02 18.05 1.95
N ASP A 69 -1.86 19.00 2.88
CA ASP A 69 -1.48 20.38 2.54
C ASP A 69 -0.02 20.48 2.05
N ALA A 70 0.88 19.66 2.60
CA ALA A 70 2.31 19.69 2.25
C ALA A 70 2.96 18.29 2.33
N PRO A 71 2.60 17.36 1.43
CA PRO A 71 3.15 16.01 1.45
C PRO A 71 4.64 16.02 1.07
N ALA A 72 5.50 15.59 1.99
CA ALA A 72 6.95 15.57 1.80
C ALA A 72 7.54 14.17 1.83
N ARG A 73 6.84 13.21 2.46
CA ARG A 73 7.26 11.81 2.62
C ARG A 73 6.05 10.89 2.64
N PRO A 74 6.23 9.57 2.38
CA PRO A 74 5.14 8.60 2.47
C PRO A 74 4.47 8.64 3.84
N LEU A 75 3.17 8.32 3.86
CA LEU A 75 2.33 8.30 5.07
C LEU A 75 1.71 6.93 5.24
N HIS A 76 1.62 6.45 6.50
CA HIS A 76 0.88 5.24 6.82
C HIS A 76 0.28 5.30 8.24
N MET A 77 -0.65 4.40 8.53
CA MET A 77 -1.10 4.13 9.89
C MET A 77 -0.18 3.14 10.62
N ALA A 78 -0.27 3.09 11.95
CA ALA A 78 0.30 2.02 12.75
C ALA A 78 -0.68 0.85 12.86
N ASP A 79 -0.20 -0.37 12.59
CA ASP A 79 -0.92 -1.60 12.90
C ASP A 79 -0.73 -1.96 14.40
N VAL A 80 -1.59 -2.84 14.93
CA VAL A 80 -1.45 -3.37 16.29
C VAL A 80 -0.26 -4.33 16.41
N LYS A 81 0.14 -4.96 15.30
CA LYS A 81 1.30 -5.88 15.19
C LYS A 81 1.85 -5.86 13.77
N ASP A 82 2.99 -6.50 13.55
CA ASP A 82 3.49 -6.77 12.20
C ASP A 82 2.56 -7.79 11.50
N ALA A 83 1.82 -7.31 10.51
CA ALA A 83 0.79 -8.08 9.80
C ALA A 83 1.04 -8.02 8.29
N TYR A 84 2.15 -8.62 7.83
CA TYR A 84 2.51 -8.65 6.40
C TYR A 84 2.11 -9.94 5.68
N GLY A 85 1.66 -10.95 6.44
CA GLY A 85 1.20 -12.22 5.88
C GLY A 85 2.29 -13.10 5.27
N TYR A 86 3.55 -12.71 5.44
CA TYR A 86 4.75 -13.41 4.97
C TYR A 86 5.81 -13.44 6.06
N SER A 87 6.72 -14.42 6.01
CA SER A 87 7.75 -14.55 7.03
C SER A 87 8.70 -13.34 7.04
N PRO A 88 9.15 -12.91 8.23
CA PRO A 88 10.14 -11.83 8.33
C PRO A 88 11.45 -12.15 7.60
N ALA A 89 11.81 -13.44 7.46
CA ALA A 89 12.99 -13.87 6.74
C ALA A 89 12.86 -13.59 5.23
N LEU A 90 11.71 -13.92 4.64
CA LEU A 90 11.43 -13.65 3.24
C LEU A 90 11.41 -12.14 2.95
N LEU A 91 10.72 -11.36 3.78
CA LEU A 91 10.66 -9.90 3.63
C LEU A 91 12.06 -9.27 3.70
N ARG A 92 12.90 -9.66 4.66
CA ARG A 92 14.29 -9.18 4.74
C ARG A 92 15.12 -9.55 3.51
N THR A 93 14.91 -10.74 2.94
CA THR A 93 15.61 -11.17 1.72
C THR A 93 15.23 -10.30 0.52
N LEU A 94 13.96 -9.85 0.43
CA LEU A 94 13.47 -9.06 -0.68
C LEU A 94 13.79 -7.57 -0.54
N ALA A 95 13.75 -7.04 0.67
CA ALA A 95 13.80 -5.61 0.94
C ALA A 95 15.18 -4.97 0.79
N ALA A 96 16.28 -5.68 1.02
CA ALA A 96 17.65 -5.15 1.10
C ALA A 96 17.88 -4.07 2.19
N GLN A 97 16.84 -3.53 2.78
CA GLN A 97 16.82 -2.52 3.87
C GLN A 97 15.78 -2.91 4.90
N PRO A 98 15.80 -2.37 6.13
CA PRO A 98 14.79 -2.64 7.14
C PRO A 98 13.38 -2.31 6.66
N VAL A 99 12.48 -3.25 6.77
CA VAL A 99 11.04 -3.07 6.51
C VAL A 99 10.45 -2.33 7.71
N PRO A 100 9.59 -1.31 7.50
CA PRO A 100 8.89 -0.63 8.59
C PRO A 100 8.18 -1.65 9.48
N SER A 101 8.21 -1.44 10.79
CA SER A 101 7.39 -2.26 11.70
C SER A 101 5.97 -1.69 11.78
N ARG A 102 5.00 -2.57 11.97
CA ARG A 102 3.60 -2.20 12.22
C ARG A 102 3.01 -1.21 11.19
N LEU A 103 3.43 -1.30 9.93
CA LEU A 103 2.82 -0.51 8.87
C LEU A 103 1.42 -1.05 8.57
N ASN A 104 0.44 -0.15 8.46
CA ASN A 104 -0.92 -0.45 8.03
C ASN A 104 -1.31 0.47 6.87
N VAL A 105 -1.99 -0.07 5.87
CA VAL A 105 -2.37 0.60 4.62
C VAL A 105 -3.80 1.12 4.59
N GLY A 106 -4.52 1.09 5.71
CA GLY A 106 -5.88 1.66 5.82
C GLY A 106 -5.91 3.17 5.55
N VAL A 107 -4.83 3.86 5.92
CA VAL A 107 -4.49 5.20 5.42
C VAL A 107 -3.09 5.13 4.87
N CYS A 108 -2.94 5.34 3.57
CA CYS A 108 -1.64 5.21 2.91
C CYS A 108 -1.43 6.33 1.89
N GLY A 109 -0.37 7.12 2.09
CA GLY A 109 0.07 8.19 1.19
C GLY A 109 1.37 7.82 0.49
N LEU A 110 1.36 7.74 -0.84
CA LEU A 110 2.54 7.42 -1.63
C LEU A 110 2.74 8.43 -2.77
N GLN A 111 3.98 8.63 -3.15
CA GLN A 111 4.33 9.36 -4.36
C GLN A 111 4.32 8.39 -5.54
N SER A 112 3.36 8.54 -6.46
CA SER A 112 3.15 7.60 -7.58
C SER A 112 4.38 7.46 -8.47
N ASP A 113 5.10 8.55 -8.73
CA ASP A 113 6.30 8.57 -9.54
C ASP A 113 7.48 7.80 -8.93
N SER A 114 7.45 7.53 -7.63
CA SER A 114 8.51 6.81 -6.92
C SER A 114 8.30 5.30 -6.88
N ILE A 115 7.21 4.79 -7.43
CA ILE A 115 6.87 3.36 -7.42
C ILE A 115 7.61 2.63 -8.53
N ASP A 116 8.50 1.72 -8.13
CA ASP A 116 9.18 0.81 -9.07
C ASP A 116 8.31 -0.42 -9.33
N TRP A 117 7.53 -0.36 -10.40
CA TRP A 117 6.60 -1.42 -10.80
C TRP A 117 7.31 -2.75 -11.14
N SER A 118 8.53 -2.68 -11.68
CA SER A 118 9.30 -3.89 -12.01
C SER A 118 9.77 -4.61 -10.75
N ARG A 119 10.13 -3.86 -9.71
CA ARG A 119 10.44 -4.46 -8.39
C ARG A 119 9.19 -5.02 -7.74
N LEU A 120 8.05 -4.30 -7.80
CA LEU A 120 6.78 -4.80 -7.26
C LEU A 120 6.34 -6.11 -7.93
N GLU A 121 6.43 -6.21 -9.25
CA GLU A 121 6.14 -7.46 -9.99
C GLU A 121 7.04 -8.60 -9.51
N THR A 122 8.35 -8.32 -9.38
CA THR A 122 9.32 -9.31 -8.91
C THR A 122 9.05 -9.74 -7.48
N TRP A 123 8.78 -8.78 -6.58
CA TRP A 123 8.47 -9.07 -5.19
C TRP A 123 7.19 -9.87 -5.05
N ASN A 124 6.12 -9.44 -5.73
CA ASN A 124 4.83 -10.12 -5.67
C ASN A 124 4.93 -11.56 -6.13
N ARG A 125 5.59 -11.80 -7.28
CA ARG A 125 5.84 -13.15 -7.78
C ARG A 125 6.63 -13.99 -6.76
N ARG A 126 7.72 -13.46 -6.20
CA ARG A 126 8.56 -14.18 -5.24
C ARG A 126 7.87 -14.48 -3.90
N LEU A 127 7.03 -13.55 -3.42
CA LEU A 127 6.21 -13.76 -2.23
C LEU A 127 5.27 -14.96 -2.44
N ILE A 128 4.56 -14.97 -3.58
CA ILE A 128 3.60 -16.03 -3.91
C ILE A 128 4.30 -17.36 -4.15
N GLU A 129 5.41 -17.39 -4.89
CA GLU A 129 6.18 -18.60 -5.15
C GLU A 129 6.74 -19.25 -3.87
N ALA A 130 7.13 -18.43 -2.89
CA ALA A 130 7.75 -18.93 -1.67
C ALA A 130 6.72 -19.34 -0.60
N GLU A 131 5.65 -18.57 -0.40
CA GLU A 131 4.75 -18.76 0.75
C GLU A 131 3.25 -18.68 0.36
N GLY A 132 2.93 -18.60 -0.94
CA GLY A 132 1.56 -18.51 -1.41
C GLY A 132 0.98 -17.11 -1.35
N THR A 133 -0.33 -17.00 -1.59
CA THR A 133 -1.07 -15.73 -1.55
C THR A 133 -1.47 -15.38 -0.11
N SER A 134 -1.48 -14.10 0.22
CA SER A 134 -1.89 -13.61 1.54
C SER A 134 -2.98 -12.55 1.45
N TYR A 135 -3.82 -12.45 2.49
CA TYR A 135 -4.73 -11.32 2.68
C TYR A 135 -3.97 -9.99 2.90
N PHE A 136 -2.76 -10.05 3.42
CA PHE A 136 -1.91 -8.88 3.68
C PHE A 136 -0.90 -8.58 2.56
N GLU A 137 -1.10 -9.14 1.36
CA GLU A 137 -0.18 -9.02 0.23
C GLU A 137 0.07 -7.55 -0.17
N GLU A 138 -0.97 -6.72 -0.23
CA GLU A 138 -0.83 -5.28 -0.50
C GLU A 138 0.02 -4.59 0.57
N GLN A 139 -0.26 -4.86 1.84
CA GLN A 139 0.48 -4.29 2.98
C GLN A 139 1.96 -4.69 2.95
N ALA A 140 2.26 -5.95 2.60
CA ALA A 140 3.63 -6.42 2.42
C ALA A 140 4.35 -5.69 1.28
N LEU A 141 3.69 -5.50 0.14
CA LEU A 141 4.26 -4.80 -1.01
C LEU A 141 4.54 -3.33 -0.69
N VAL A 142 3.63 -2.66 0.02
CA VAL A 142 3.85 -1.27 0.48
C VAL A 142 4.99 -1.23 1.50
N ALA A 143 5.07 -2.17 2.43
CA ALA A 143 6.17 -2.23 3.39
C ALA A 143 7.54 -2.44 2.69
N LEU A 144 7.60 -3.25 1.64
CA LEU A 144 8.79 -3.43 0.80
C LEU A 144 9.14 -2.15 0.02
N LEU A 145 8.15 -1.40 -0.48
CA LEU A 145 8.36 -0.10 -1.13
C LEU A 145 8.96 0.93 -0.16
N LEU A 146 8.56 0.88 1.10
CA LEU A 146 8.99 1.82 2.14
C LEU A 146 10.24 1.37 2.90
N ALA A 147 10.77 0.18 2.61
CA ALA A 147 11.98 -0.33 3.26
C ALA A 147 13.15 0.64 3.11
N GLY A 148 13.72 1.07 4.26
CA GLY A 148 14.81 2.04 4.34
C GLY A 148 14.44 3.48 3.99
N ARG A 149 13.16 3.78 3.76
CA ARG A 149 12.69 5.16 3.52
C ARG A 149 12.20 5.81 4.80
N ASP A 150 12.38 7.12 4.90
CA ASP A 150 11.72 7.92 5.93
C ASP A 150 10.24 8.09 5.56
N ALA A 151 9.37 7.47 6.34
CA ALA A 151 7.92 7.53 6.17
C ALA A 151 7.27 8.07 7.45
N GLU A 152 6.23 8.86 7.29
CA GLU A 152 5.45 9.40 8.40
C GLU A 152 4.42 8.37 8.86
N CYS A 153 4.42 8.09 10.16
CA CYS A 153 3.38 7.27 10.77
C CYS A 153 2.37 8.18 11.47
N LEU A 154 1.09 8.04 11.13
CA LEU A 154 0.02 8.76 11.83
C LEU A 154 0.02 8.40 13.33
N PRO A 155 -0.29 9.34 14.23
CA PRO A 155 -0.31 9.09 15.67
C PRO A 155 -1.26 7.95 16.03
N ALA A 156 -0.74 6.84 16.55
CA ALA A 156 -1.54 5.64 16.84
C ALA A 156 -2.65 5.88 17.88
N ALA A 157 -2.49 6.88 18.76
CA ALA A 157 -3.52 7.27 19.72
C ALA A 157 -4.74 7.96 19.07
N ASP A 158 -4.58 8.48 17.85
CA ASP A 158 -5.60 9.23 17.13
C ASP A 158 -6.21 8.45 15.97
N TYR A 159 -5.44 7.49 15.43
CA TYR A 159 -5.81 6.66 14.28
C TYR A 159 -5.82 5.20 14.73
N LEU A 160 -6.94 4.80 15.31
CA LEU A 160 -7.11 3.50 15.94
C LEU A 160 -7.46 2.43 14.89
N LEU A 161 -6.75 1.34 14.92
CA LEU A 161 -7.09 0.12 14.21
C LEU A 161 -7.72 -0.86 15.20
N MET A 162 -8.95 -1.30 14.92
CA MET A 162 -9.70 -2.21 15.81
C MET A 162 -9.72 -1.69 17.25
N PRO A 163 -10.43 -0.57 17.53
CA PRO A 163 -10.55 -0.10 18.90
C PRO A 163 -11.02 -1.26 19.78
N GLY A 164 -10.22 -1.61 20.80
CA GLY A 164 -10.55 -2.65 21.74
C GLY A 164 -11.88 -2.32 22.42
N ASN A 165 -12.64 -3.34 22.74
CA ASN A 165 -13.69 -3.15 23.74
C ASN A 165 -12.95 -2.84 25.04
N ASP A 166 -13.04 -1.58 25.49
CA ASP A 166 -12.62 -1.22 26.83
C ASP A 166 -13.49 -2.04 27.78
N GLU A 167 -12.88 -3.03 28.42
CA GLU A 167 -13.47 -3.72 29.56
C GLU A 167 -13.50 -2.81 30.78
#